data_4050f7ae2278defecaa103252ee37587
#
_entry.id   4050f7ae2278defecaa103252ee37587
#
_cell.length_a   1.000
_cell.length_b   1.000
_cell.length_c   1.000
_cell.angle_alpha   90.00
_cell.angle_beta   90.00
_cell.angle_gamma   90.00
#
_symmetry.space_group_name_H-M   'P 1'
#
loop_
_entity.id
_entity.type
_entity.pdbx_description
1 polymer ?
#
loop_
_entity_poly.entity_id
_entity_poly.type
_entity_poly.pdbx_seq_one_letter_code
_entity_poly.pdbx_strand_id
1 'polypeptide(L)'
;MENIKRYFKNLTETQISQFEALDALYRDWNEKINVISRKDIDNLYEHHILHSLAIAKIIEFTPGSKILDVGTGGGFPGIPLAILFPECEFLLVDRTGKKIKVAEDISNQIGLKNVSLRQCGVEEEKGLFDFVVSRAAMPMNELFRISRKNVAKQQQNALPNGIIALKGGDLTAEAA
;
A
#
# COMPACT_ATOMS: atom_id res chain seq x y z
N MET A 1 8.36 9.31 12.52
CA MET A 1 6.99 9.39 13.10
C MET A 1 6.46 10.81 13.16
N GLU A 2 7.29 11.77 13.52
CA GLU A 2 6.88 13.17 13.58
C GLU A 2 6.36 13.70 12.23
N ASN A 3 6.96 13.30 11.12
CA ASN A 3 6.49 13.70 9.80
C ASN A 3 5.06 13.23 9.52
N ILE A 4 4.70 12.04 9.97
CA ILE A 4 3.35 11.50 9.78
C ILE A 4 2.36 12.32 10.59
N LYS A 5 2.66 12.61 11.84
CA LYS A 5 1.79 13.44 12.71
C LYS A 5 1.63 14.85 12.16
N ARG A 6 2.65 15.38 11.49
CA ARG A 6 2.63 16.70 10.89
C ARG A 6 1.62 16.80 9.74
N TYR A 7 1.53 15.77 8.91
CA TYR A 7 0.66 15.77 7.74
C TYR A 7 -0.72 15.16 8.01
N PHE A 8 -0.86 14.34 9.05
CA PHE A 8 -2.12 13.69 9.41
C PHE A 8 -2.39 13.92 10.88
N LYS A 9 -3.21 14.94 11.17
CA LYS A 9 -3.39 15.44 12.55
C LYS A 9 -4.48 14.77 13.34
N ASN A 10 -5.38 14.03 12.69
CA ASN A 10 -6.54 13.43 13.33
C ASN A 10 -6.39 11.92 13.57
N LEU A 11 -5.15 11.46 13.76
CA LEU A 11 -4.89 10.04 14.01
C LEU A 11 -5.37 9.64 15.41
N THR A 12 -5.99 8.46 15.49
CA THR A 12 -6.34 7.86 16.78
C THR A 12 -5.09 7.33 17.47
N GLU A 13 -5.21 7.07 18.78
CA GLU A 13 -4.10 6.45 19.52
C GLU A 13 -3.71 5.09 18.94
N THR A 14 -4.69 4.32 18.48
CA THR A 14 -4.46 3.04 17.81
C THR A 14 -3.64 3.22 16.54
N GLN A 15 -4.02 4.17 15.70
CA GLN A 15 -3.28 4.45 14.46
C GLN A 15 -1.86 4.91 14.74
N ILE A 16 -1.67 5.79 15.71
CA ILE A 16 -0.33 6.25 16.11
C ILE A 16 0.52 5.07 16.56
N SER A 17 -0.02 4.21 17.41
CA SER A 17 0.67 3.01 17.90
C SER A 17 1.05 2.07 16.75
N GLN A 18 0.15 1.89 15.79
CA GLN A 18 0.40 1.04 14.62
C GLN A 18 1.53 1.60 13.76
N PHE A 19 1.51 2.90 13.47
CA PHE A 19 2.61 3.54 12.72
C PHE A 19 3.94 3.47 13.47
N GLU A 20 3.93 3.71 14.77
CA GLU A 20 5.16 3.66 15.58
C GLU A 20 5.80 2.29 15.61
N ALA A 21 4.99 1.23 15.57
CA ALA A 21 5.49 -0.14 15.61
C ALA A 21 6.20 -0.56 14.32
N LEU A 22 5.93 0.09 13.19
CA LEU A 22 6.44 -0.33 11.88
C LEU A 22 7.96 -0.33 11.79
N ASP A 23 8.63 0.66 12.37
CA ASP A 23 10.09 0.75 12.24
C ASP A 23 10.80 -0.49 12.80
N ALA A 24 10.48 -0.87 14.03
CA ALA A 24 11.11 -2.03 14.67
C ALA A 24 10.76 -3.33 13.95
N LEU A 25 9.51 -3.46 13.49
CA LEU A 25 9.06 -4.67 12.81
C LEU A 25 9.74 -4.84 11.45
N TYR A 26 9.84 -3.78 10.65
CA TYR A 26 10.52 -3.87 9.37
C TYR A 26 12.03 -4.06 9.51
N ARG A 27 12.67 -3.44 10.52
CA ARG A 27 14.09 -3.67 10.79
C ARG A 27 14.35 -5.11 11.16
N ASP A 28 13.52 -5.69 12.02
CA ASP A 28 13.64 -7.09 12.46
C ASP A 28 13.53 -8.05 11.27
N TRP A 29 12.52 -7.86 10.43
CA TRP A 29 12.36 -8.68 9.23
C TRP A 29 13.50 -8.45 8.23
N ASN A 30 13.97 -7.21 8.11
CA ASN A 30 15.02 -6.87 7.14
C ASN A 30 16.36 -7.52 7.45
N GLU A 31 16.58 -7.91 8.69
CA GLU A 31 17.75 -8.73 9.08
C GLU A 31 17.68 -10.14 8.49
N LYS A 32 16.47 -10.63 8.25
CA LYS A 32 16.20 -11.98 7.74
C LYS A 32 15.99 -12.00 6.23
N ILE A 33 15.26 -11.02 5.72
CA ILE A 33 14.86 -10.91 4.31
C ILE A 33 14.97 -9.44 3.89
N ASN A 34 15.68 -9.17 2.78
CA ASN A 34 15.81 -7.81 2.27
C ASN A 34 14.50 -7.33 1.64
N VAL A 35 13.63 -6.76 2.46
CA VAL A 35 12.36 -6.16 2.04
C VAL A 35 12.55 -4.70 1.62
N ILE A 36 13.41 -4.00 2.34
CA ILE A 36 13.76 -2.61 2.13
C ILE A 36 15.28 -2.53 2.00
N SER A 37 15.80 -1.68 1.11
CA SER A 37 17.24 -1.54 0.96
C SER A 37 17.87 -1.05 2.26
N ARG A 38 19.13 -1.43 2.50
CA ARG A 38 19.87 -1.01 3.69
C ARG A 38 19.98 0.51 3.80
N LYS A 39 20.01 1.21 2.67
CA LYS A 39 20.05 2.68 2.63
C LYS A 39 18.74 3.29 3.08
N ASP A 40 17.62 2.65 2.76
CA ASP A 40 16.29 3.21 2.98
C ASP A 40 15.69 2.85 4.33
N ILE A 41 16.17 1.79 4.99
CA ILE A 41 15.57 1.37 6.27
C ILE A 41 15.67 2.46 7.35
N ASP A 42 16.72 3.24 7.35
CA ASP A 42 16.87 4.36 8.30
C ASP A 42 15.94 5.52 7.97
N ASN A 43 15.37 5.56 6.77
CA ASN A 43 14.42 6.57 6.33
C ASN A 43 13.04 5.95 6.07
N LEU A 44 12.67 4.91 6.82
CA LEU A 44 11.43 4.18 6.63
C LEU A 44 10.21 5.09 6.59
N TYR A 45 10.08 5.99 7.58
CA TYR A 45 8.90 6.84 7.68
C TYR A 45 8.80 7.84 6.53
N GLU A 46 9.91 8.35 6.06
CA GLU A 46 9.93 9.33 4.97
C GLU A 46 9.82 8.67 3.60
N HIS A 47 10.67 7.67 3.30
CA HIS A 47 10.79 7.09 1.98
C HIS A 47 9.72 6.04 1.67
N HIS A 48 9.19 5.37 2.67
CA HIS A 48 8.24 4.28 2.46
C HIS A 48 6.85 4.57 3.00
N ILE A 49 6.75 4.97 4.26
CA ILE A 49 5.43 5.18 4.88
C ILE A 49 4.80 6.47 4.39
N LEU A 50 5.47 7.60 4.52
CA LEU A 50 4.94 8.89 4.08
C LEU A 50 4.72 8.91 2.57
N HIS A 51 5.63 8.33 1.80
CA HIS A 51 5.47 8.19 0.36
C HIS A 51 4.19 7.41 0.00
N SER A 52 3.96 6.29 0.70
CA SER A 52 2.72 5.51 0.53
C SER A 52 1.48 6.33 0.84
N LEU A 53 1.53 7.15 1.88
CA LEU A 53 0.41 7.97 2.31
C LEU A 53 0.16 9.19 1.40
N ALA A 54 1.02 9.44 0.41
CA ALA A 54 0.78 10.49 -0.58
C ALA A 54 -0.55 10.28 -1.32
N ILE A 55 -0.99 9.05 -1.47
CA ILE A 55 -2.29 8.71 -2.06
C ILE A 55 -3.42 9.38 -1.27
N ALA A 56 -3.31 9.42 0.06
CA ALA A 56 -4.32 10.01 0.93
C ALA A 56 -4.41 11.55 0.80
N LYS A 57 -3.45 12.19 0.17
CA LYS A 57 -3.50 13.63 -0.14
C LYS A 57 -4.29 13.90 -1.41
N ILE A 58 -4.54 12.88 -2.22
CA ILE A 58 -5.31 12.97 -3.46
C ILE A 58 -6.75 12.54 -3.20
N ILE A 59 -6.95 11.51 -2.40
CA ILE A 59 -8.27 10.94 -2.13
C ILE A 59 -8.40 10.49 -0.68
N GLU A 60 -9.56 10.75 -0.11
CA GLU A 60 -9.99 10.16 1.16
C GLU A 60 -11.01 9.07 0.80
N PHE A 61 -10.62 7.81 0.96
CA PHE A 61 -11.49 6.69 0.61
C PHE A 61 -12.72 6.65 1.52
N THR A 62 -13.91 6.53 0.92
CA THR A 62 -15.14 6.35 1.71
C THR A 62 -15.14 5.00 2.42
N PRO A 63 -15.73 4.91 3.63
CA PRO A 63 -15.86 3.63 4.32
C PRO A 63 -16.48 2.56 3.43
N GLY A 64 -15.94 1.36 3.50
CA GLY A 64 -16.37 0.24 2.66
C GLY A 64 -15.69 0.15 1.30
N SER A 65 -14.84 1.11 0.94
CA SER A 65 -14.07 1.02 -0.30
C SER A 65 -13.14 -0.19 -0.28
N LYS A 66 -12.97 -0.82 -1.44
CA LYS A 66 -12.08 -1.96 -1.63
C LYS A 66 -10.90 -1.55 -2.48
N ILE A 67 -9.70 -1.78 -1.98
CA ILE A 67 -8.46 -1.38 -2.63
C ILE A 67 -7.57 -2.61 -2.84
N LEU A 68 -7.07 -2.76 -4.07
CA LEU A 68 -6.10 -3.79 -4.44
C LEU A 68 -4.72 -3.17 -4.56
N ASP A 69 -3.75 -3.69 -3.82
CA ASP A 69 -2.34 -3.27 -3.91
C ASP A 69 -1.56 -4.30 -4.72
N VAL A 70 -1.12 -3.91 -5.91
CA VAL A 70 -0.42 -4.78 -6.86
C VAL A 70 1.09 -4.65 -6.68
N GLY A 71 1.75 -5.79 -6.46
CA GLY A 71 3.19 -5.81 -6.23
C GLY A 71 3.54 -5.16 -4.90
N THR A 72 2.81 -5.50 -3.86
CA THR A 72 2.92 -4.85 -2.55
C THR A 72 4.30 -4.99 -1.90
N GLY A 73 5.08 -6.00 -2.27
CA GLY A 73 6.36 -6.29 -1.63
C GLY A 73 6.15 -6.60 -0.15
N GLY A 74 6.85 -5.89 0.70
CA GLY A 74 6.70 -6.03 2.15
C GLY A 74 5.48 -5.32 2.73
N GLY A 75 4.59 -4.77 1.90
CA GLY A 75 3.34 -4.16 2.36
C GLY A 75 3.16 -2.68 2.02
N PHE A 76 3.79 -2.18 0.96
CA PHE A 76 3.69 -0.78 0.56
C PHE A 76 3.05 -0.63 -0.82
N PRO A 77 2.09 0.27 -1.01
CA PRO A 77 1.54 1.24 -0.06
C PRO A 77 0.43 0.68 0.85
N GLY A 78 0.08 -0.59 0.73
CA GLY A 78 -1.10 -1.17 1.36
C GLY A 78 -1.17 -1.06 2.87
N ILE A 79 -0.11 -1.42 3.60
CA ILE A 79 -0.14 -1.39 5.07
C ILE A 79 -0.31 0.03 5.62
N PRO A 80 0.47 1.03 5.19
CA PRO A 80 0.23 2.40 5.65
C PRO A 80 -1.17 2.91 5.35
N LEU A 81 -1.70 2.61 4.16
CA LEU A 81 -3.06 3.03 3.79
C LEU A 81 -4.12 2.32 4.64
N ALA A 82 -3.92 1.04 4.95
CA ALA A 82 -4.85 0.29 5.78
C ALA A 82 -4.90 0.82 7.22
N ILE A 83 -3.76 1.29 7.74
CA ILE A 83 -3.73 1.96 9.06
C ILE A 83 -4.55 3.24 9.00
N LEU A 84 -4.36 4.04 7.95
CA LEU A 84 -5.02 5.34 7.82
C LEU A 84 -6.51 5.21 7.53
N PHE A 85 -6.94 4.17 6.81
CA PHE A 85 -8.33 3.93 6.42
C PHE A 85 -8.85 2.61 7.02
N PRO A 86 -9.09 2.55 8.33
CA PRO A 86 -9.47 1.29 8.99
C PRO A 86 -10.84 0.75 8.57
N GLU A 87 -11.69 1.56 7.97
CA GLU A 87 -13.02 1.17 7.51
C GLU A 87 -13.06 0.72 6.05
N CYS A 88 -11.90 0.73 5.37
CA CYS A 88 -11.76 0.23 4.01
C CYS A 88 -11.12 -1.17 4.02
N GLU A 89 -11.32 -1.92 2.94
CA GLU A 89 -10.76 -3.26 2.80
C GLU A 89 -9.60 -3.24 1.80
N PHE A 90 -8.48 -3.84 2.17
CA PHE A 90 -7.27 -3.90 1.36
C PHE A 90 -6.88 -5.34 1.07
N LEU A 91 -6.67 -5.66 -0.20
CA LEU A 91 -6.05 -6.91 -0.62
C LEU A 91 -4.68 -6.59 -1.19
N LEU A 92 -3.64 -7.18 -0.60
CA LEU A 92 -2.26 -6.97 -1.00
C LEU A 92 -1.76 -8.23 -1.71
N VAL A 93 -1.31 -8.08 -2.95
CA VAL A 93 -0.81 -9.21 -3.73
C VAL A 93 0.62 -9.00 -4.17
N ASP A 94 1.38 -10.09 -4.20
CA ASP A 94 2.75 -10.13 -4.70
C ASP A 94 3.08 -11.55 -5.11
N ARG A 95 3.92 -11.71 -6.11
CA ARG A 95 4.38 -13.02 -6.56
C ARG A 95 5.38 -13.65 -5.60
N THR A 96 6.09 -12.83 -4.82
CA THR A 96 7.16 -13.24 -3.92
C THR A 96 6.61 -13.65 -2.56
N GLY A 97 6.57 -14.94 -2.30
CA GLY A 97 6.01 -15.47 -1.07
C GLY A 97 6.71 -15.00 0.19
N LYS A 98 8.02 -14.82 0.15
CA LYS A 98 8.79 -14.33 1.31
C LYS A 98 8.34 -12.93 1.71
N LYS A 99 8.09 -12.04 0.75
CA LYS A 99 7.61 -10.68 1.02
C LYS A 99 6.19 -10.68 1.54
N ILE A 100 5.32 -11.50 0.98
CA ILE A 100 3.93 -11.66 1.46
C ILE A 100 3.93 -12.10 2.93
N LYS A 101 4.82 -13.02 3.29
CA LYS A 101 4.93 -13.49 4.67
C LYS A 101 5.30 -12.37 5.63
N VAL A 102 6.21 -11.47 5.22
CA VAL A 102 6.57 -10.29 6.00
C VAL A 102 5.37 -9.38 6.20
N ALA A 103 4.67 -9.05 5.11
CA ALA A 103 3.50 -8.18 5.16
C ALA A 103 2.40 -8.77 6.03
N GLU A 104 2.17 -10.08 5.94
CA GLU A 104 1.17 -10.77 6.75
C GLU A 104 1.52 -10.72 8.23
N ASP A 105 2.77 -11.04 8.59
CA ASP A 105 3.21 -11.02 9.97
C ASP A 105 3.11 -9.61 10.59
N ILE A 106 3.56 -8.60 9.87
CA ILE A 106 3.50 -7.22 10.35
C ILE A 106 2.05 -6.78 10.53
N SER A 107 1.18 -7.08 9.55
CA SER A 107 -0.26 -6.76 9.66
C SER A 107 -0.89 -7.40 10.89
N ASN A 108 -0.54 -8.65 11.18
CA ASN A 108 -1.05 -9.36 12.35
C ASN A 108 -0.51 -8.76 13.65
N GLN A 109 0.78 -8.45 13.70
CA GLN A 109 1.39 -7.91 14.92
C GLN A 109 0.85 -6.54 15.31
N ILE A 110 0.52 -5.70 14.34
CA ILE A 110 -0.06 -4.38 14.63
C ILE A 110 -1.59 -4.43 14.71
N GLY A 111 -2.19 -5.60 14.53
CA GLY A 111 -3.62 -5.79 14.74
C GLY A 111 -4.52 -5.24 13.63
N LEU A 112 -4.04 -5.19 12.38
CA LEU A 112 -4.88 -4.79 11.26
C LEU A 112 -5.91 -5.87 10.96
N LYS A 113 -7.18 -5.46 10.86
CA LYS A 113 -8.29 -6.35 10.57
C LYS A 113 -8.84 -6.21 9.15
N ASN A 114 -8.37 -5.22 8.42
CA ASN A 114 -8.85 -4.84 7.11
C ASN A 114 -7.88 -5.17 5.98
N VAL A 115 -6.90 -6.02 6.23
CA VAL A 115 -5.88 -6.42 5.26
C VAL A 115 -5.94 -7.91 5.02
N SER A 116 -5.96 -8.30 3.74
CA SER A 116 -5.79 -9.68 3.31
C SER A 116 -4.58 -9.76 2.39
N LEU A 117 -3.83 -10.85 2.47
CA LEU A 117 -2.62 -11.06 1.68
C LEU A 117 -2.81 -12.25 0.77
N ARG A 118 -2.29 -12.16 -0.46
CA ARG A 118 -2.33 -13.28 -1.39
C ARG A 118 -1.05 -13.33 -2.22
N GLN A 119 -0.42 -14.49 -2.24
CA GLN A 119 0.74 -14.73 -3.11
C GLN A 119 0.24 -15.07 -4.51
N CYS A 120 0.22 -14.10 -5.40
CA CYS A 120 -0.18 -14.32 -6.78
C CYS A 120 0.25 -13.15 -7.67
N GLY A 121 0.19 -13.36 -8.98
CA GLY A 121 0.21 -12.25 -9.93
C GLY A 121 -1.19 -11.65 -10.02
N VAL A 122 -1.28 -10.39 -10.41
CA VAL A 122 -2.57 -9.71 -10.54
C VAL A 122 -3.46 -10.38 -11.59
N GLU A 123 -2.87 -11.07 -12.56
CA GLU A 123 -3.60 -11.81 -13.60
C GLU A 123 -4.50 -12.90 -12.99
N GLU A 124 -4.11 -13.43 -11.85
CA GLU A 124 -4.84 -14.49 -11.15
C GLU A 124 -5.95 -13.95 -10.25
N GLU A 125 -5.89 -12.66 -9.91
CA GLU A 125 -6.90 -12.02 -9.07
C GLU A 125 -8.08 -11.58 -9.93
N LYS A 126 -9.26 -12.07 -9.62
CA LYS A 126 -10.48 -11.81 -10.40
C LYS A 126 -11.47 -10.90 -9.71
N GLY A 127 -11.16 -10.45 -8.50
CA GLY A 127 -12.03 -9.56 -7.74
C GLY A 127 -12.12 -8.16 -8.34
N LEU A 128 -13.16 -7.44 -7.94
CA LEU A 128 -13.39 -6.06 -8.33
C LEU A 128 -13.12 -5.14 -7.15
N PHE A 129 -12.46 -4.02 -7.43
CA PHE A 129 -12.03 -3.05 -6.42
C PHE A 129 -12.39 -1.65 -6.87
N ASP A 130 -12.59 -0.75 -5.91
CA ASP A 130 -12.81 0.66 -6.23
C ASP A 130 -11.53 1.29 -6.77
N PHE A 131 -10.38 0.91 -6.19
CA PHE A 131 -9.09 1.41 -6.65
C PHE A 131 -8.07 0.28 -6.68
N VAL A 132 -7.18 0.37 -7.67
CA VAL A 132 -5.96 -0.43 -7.73
C VAL A 132 -4.80 0.53 -7.46
N VAL A 133 -3.98 0.20 -6.49
CA VAL A 133 -2.80 1.01 -6.15
C VAL A 133 -1.54 0.20 -6.37
N SER A 134 -0.44 0.88 -6.66
CA SER A 134 0.85 0.23 -6.82
C SER A 134 1.96 1.24 -6.61
N ARG A 135 3.11 0.77 -6.14
CA ARG A 135 4.30 1.60 -5.95
C ARG A 135 5.47 1.02 -6.74
N ALA A 136 5.76 1.66 -7.89
CA ALA A 136 6.93 1.36 -8.73
C ALA A 136 7.13 -0.12 -9.10
N ALA A 137 6.06 -0.91 -9.14
CA ALA A 137 6.16 -2.35 -9.44
C ALA A 137 6.41 -2.62 -10.92
N MET A 138 5.90 -1.77 -11.80
CA MET A 138 5.99 -1.95 -13.25
C MET A 138 5.65 -0.64 -13.97
N PRO A 139 5.90 -0.51 -15.28
CA PRO A 139 5.47 0.66 -16.06
C PRO A 139 3.95 0.84 -16.00
N MET A 140 3.50 2.10 -16.05
CA MET A 140 2.06 2.44 -15.92
C MET A 140 1.19 1.79 -16.98
N ASN A 141 1.66 1.71 -18.21
CA ASN A 141 0.90 1.09 -19.30
C ASN A 141 0.68 -0.40 -19.05
N GLU A 142 1.67 -1.08 -18.51
CA GLU A 142 1.56 -2.49 -18.15
C GLU A 142 0.62 -2.69 -16.95
N LEU A 143 0.77 -1.86 -15.92
CA LEU A 143 -0.11 -1.90 -14.76
C LEU A 143 -1.57 -1.70 -15.17
N PHE A 144 -1.83 -0.72 -16.01
CA PHE A 144 -3.18 -0.47 -16.53
C PHE A 144 -3.72 -1.68 -17.30
N ARG A 145 -2.91 -2.23 -18.20
CA ARG A 145 -3.31 -3.35 -19.04
C ARG A 145 -3.74 -4.57 -18.23
N ILE A 146 -3.00 -4.91 -17.19
CA ILE A 146 -3.23 -6.15 -16.43
C ILE A 146 -4.21 -5.98 -15.27
N SER A 147 -4.45 -4.77 -14.79
CA SER A 147 -5.30 -4.54 -13.62
C SER A 147 -6.62 -3.80 -13.90
N ARG A 148 -6.82 -3.25 -15.10
CA ARG A 148 -8.08 -2.54 -15.42
C ARG A 148 -9.32 -3.41 -15.25
N LYS A 149 -9.20 -4.73 -15.43
CA LYS A 149 -10.29 -5.69 -15.23
C LYS A 149 -10.74 -5.76 -13.77
N ASN A 150 -9.88 -5.33 -12.86
CA ASN A 150 -10.14 -5.35 -11.42
C ASN A 150 -10.80 -4.07 -10.90
N VAL A 151 -10.97 -3.06 -11.75
CA VAL A 151 -11.62 -1.80 -11.38
C VAL A 151 -13.14 -1.93 -11.50
N ALA A 152 -13.82 -1.72 -10.38
CA ALA A 152 -15.27 -1.80 -10.33
C ALA A 152 -15.92 -0.64 -11.09
N LYS A 153 -17.08 -0.87 -11.68
CA LYS A 153 -17.82 0.16 -12.42
C LYS A 153 -18.67 1.04 -11.50
N GLN A 154 -19.13 0.49 -10.38
CA GLN A 154 -19.94 1.23 -9.42
C GLN A 154 -19.07 2.20 -8.63
N GLN A 155 -19.42 3.49 -8.68
CA GLN A 155 -18.66 4.56 -8.06
C GLN A 155 -19.20 4.90 -6.67
N GLN A 156 -18.32 5.11 -5.69
CA GLN A 156 -18.72 5.54 -4.34
C GLN A 156 -17.78 6.58 -3.73
N ASN A 157 -16.72 6.95 -4.43
CA ASN A 157 -15.74 7.93 -3.97
C ASN A 157 -15.83 9.22 -4.77
N ALA A 158 -15.25 10.29 -4.25
CA ALA A 158 -15.21 11.59 -4.92
C ALA A 158 -14.45 11.52 -6.24
N LEU A 159 -13.38 10.73 -6.30
CA LEU A 159 -12.68 10.44 -7.54
C LEU A 159 -13.31 9.21 -8.22
N PRO A 160 -13.35 9.18 -9.57
CA PRO A 160 -13.75 7.96 -10.27
C PRO A 160 -12.86 6.78 -9.90
N ASN A 161 -13.44 5.59 -9.84
CA ASN A 161 -12.66 4.37 -9.64
C ASN A 161 -11.55 4.27 -10.68
N GLY A 162 -10.39 3.78 -10.28
CA GLY A 162 -9.27 3.73 -11.18
C GLY A 162 -8.01 3.15 -10.57
N ILE A 163 -6.90 3.44 -11.22
CA ILE A 163 -5.58 2.95 -10.85
C ILE A 163 -4.73 4.13 -10.41
N ILE A 164 -4.12 4.00 -9.25
CA ILE A 164 -3.23 5.02 -8.68
C ILE A 164 -1.84 4.40 -8.53
N ALA A 165 -0.86 4.96 -9.23
CA ALA A 165 0.50 4.48 -9.16
C ALA A 165 1.41 5.54 -8.53
N LEU A 166 2.22 5.11 -7.57
CA LEU A 166 3.28 5.93 -6.98
C LEU A 166 4.58 5.60 -7.70
N LYS A 167 5.19 6.60 -8.33
CA LYS A 167 6.40 6.45 -9.11
C LYS A 167 7.49 7.39 -8.61
N GLY A 168 8.75 6.97 -8.79
CA GLY A 168 9.91 7.83 -8.62
C GLY A 168 10.61 8.08 -9.94
N GLY A 169 11.52 9.04 -10.00
CA GLY A 169 12.32 9.34 -11.18
C GLY A 169 11.56 10.07 -12.29
N ASP A 170 12.08 9.98 -13.50
CA ASP A 170 11.50 10.65 -14.68
C ASP A 170 10.35 9.84 -15.26
N LEU A 171 9.16 10.41 -15.24
CA LEU A 171 7.94 9.78 -15.74
C LEU A 171 7.52 10.25 -17.13
N THR A 172 8.33 11.07 -17.80
CA THR A 172 7.95 11.67 -19.09
C THR A 172 7.59 10.60 -20.12
N ALA A 173 8.37 9.55 -20.23
CA ALA A 173 8.13 8.48 -21.18
C ALA A 173 6.88 7.65 -20.85
N GLU A 174 6.57 7.50 -19.58
CA GLU A 174 5.38 6.74 -19.13
C GLU A 174 4.10 7.55 -19.25
N ALA A 175 4.18 8.86 -19.08
CA ALA A 175 3.03 9.75 -19.17
C ALA A 175 2.59 10.00 -20.62
N ALA A 176 3.51 9.85 -21.55
CA ALA A 176 3.20 10.01 -22.95
C ALA A 176 2.43 8.79 -23.50
#